data_410c1ac86172ca89f36c7557260a6f36
#
_entry.id   410c1ac86172ca89f36c7557260a6f36
#
_cell.length_a   1.000
_cell.length_b   1.000
_cell.length_c   1.000
_cell.angle_alpha   90.00
_cell.angle_beta   90.00
_cell.angle_gamma   90.00
#
_symmetry.space_group_name_H-M   'P 1'
#
loop_
_entity.id
_entity.type
_entity.pdbx_description
1 polymer ?
#
loop_
_entity_poly.entity_id
_entity_poly.type
_entity_poly.pdbx_seq_one_letter_code
_entity_poly.pdbx_strand_id
1 'polypeptide(L)'
;HIKGSQVAILLNNELQEEKGIYEDGQVYLPISWVNEYVNERFYWDETEKLLVYALPEEIVYADESDMGEQGPLLKVKEGEAYLSLGLIMNYSDIRQQSFDTSQIKRVFIDTVWGTVKPAQTRKKSIIRVRGGINSDIITELSEKSTVQVLESMDKWSKVRTEDGYIGYVQNRRLEKEQEITPQSQFEAPVYTSISMDEKVRLGFHQVTRKEANSTLKEYAQTAEGMNVIVPTWFNVIGNDGTYTSLASRDYVEQAHDMGLKVWAMVENVSTKESVKELDTKKLMSVTSNRRKLIENLMKEADTYGFDGFNLDFESLKAEAGSHYVQFIREMSVACRKKGLVLSVDNYVPSAYTAFYNR
;
A
#
# COMPACT_ATOMS: atom_id res chain seq x y z
N HIS A 1 20.19 -22.01 0.65
CA HIS A 1 21.36 -21.71 -0.18
C HIS A 1 21.13 -20.42 -0.95
N ILE A 2 22.04 -19.44 -0.79
CA ILE A 2 22.03 -18.17 -1.49
C ILE A 2 22.96 -18.30 -2.70
N LYS A 3 22.44 -18.02 -3.90
CA LYS A 3 23.20 -18.16 -5.14
C LYS A 3 23.52 -16.78 -5.73
N GLY A 4 24.79 -16.59 -6.14
CA GLY A 4 25.22 -15.47 -6.97
C GLY A 4 24.86 -14.08 -6.43
N SER A 5 23.94 -13.40 -7.09
CA SER A 5 23.47 -12.06 -6.72
C SER A 5 22.36 -12.04 -5.66
N GLN A 6 21.97 -13.18 -5.10
CA GLN A 6 20.92 -13.21 -4.07
C GLN A 6 21.40 -12.59 -2.76
N VAL A 7 20.46 -11.96 -2.06
CA VAL A 7 20.67 -11.33 -0.76
C VAL A 7 19.70 -11.93 0.26
N ALA A 8 20.22 -12.38 1.40
CA ALA A 8 19.39 -12.80 2.52
C ALA A 8 18.73 -11.58 3.16
N ILE A 9 17.46 -11.69 3.51
CA ILE A 9 16.68 -10.63 4.18
C ILE A 9 16.50 -11.03 5.64
N LEU A 10 16.86 -10.14 6.56
CA LEU A 10 16.57 -10.25 7.98
C LEU A 10 15.61 -9.13 8.38
N LEU A 11 14.41 -9.48 8.74
CA LEU A 11 13.37 -8.55 9.21
C LEU A 11 13.34 -8.54 10.74
N ASN A 12 13.67 -7.41 11.35
CA ASN A 12 13.72 -7.28 12.80
C ASN A 12 14.53 -8.43 13.44
N ASN A 13 15.69 -8.72 12.85
CA ASN A 13 16.64 -9.78 13.24
C ASN A 13 16.22 -11.22 12.92
N GLU A 14 15.12 -11.43 12.20
CA GLU A 14 14.65 -12.76 11.81
C GLU A 14 14.86 -13.01 10.31
N LEU A 15 15.49 -14.15 10.01
CA LEU A 15 15.75 -14.54 8.63
C LEU A 15 14.45 -14.85 7.89
N GLN A 16 14.30 -14.24 6.72
CA GLN A 16 13.14 -14.45 5.84
C GLN A 16 13.39 -15.56 4.82
N GLU A 17 12.33 -16.20 4.36
CA GLU A 17 12.40 -17.21 3.29
C GLU A 17 12.73 -16.57 1.95
N GLU A 18 12.14 -15.41 1.67
CA GLU A 18 12.36 -14.64 0.45
C GLU A 18 13.77 -14.06 0.41
N LYS A 19 14.26 -13.87 -0.80
CA LYS A 19 15.58 -13.30 -1.06
C LYS A 19 15.45 -12.03 -1.86
N GLY A 20 16.31 -11.04 -1.54
CA GLY A 20 16.56 -9.91 -2.41
C GLY A 20 17.57 -10.23 -3.50
N ILE A 21 17.86 -9.25 -4.31
CA ILE A 21 18.94 -9.30 -5.32
C ILE A 21 19.91 -8.15 -5.09
N TYR A 22 21.18 -8.40 -5.45
CA TYR A 22 22.25 -7.40 -5.43
C TYR A 22 22.76 -7.21 -6.86
N GLU A 23 22.52 -6.04 -7.41
CA GLU A 23 22.97 -5.67 -8.74
C GLU A 23 23.40 -4.20 -8.76
N ASP A 24 24.44 -3.88 -9.53
CA ASP A 24 24.95 -2.52 -9.71
C ASP A 24 25.24 -1.78 -8.39
N GLY A 25 25.70 -2.51 -7.38
CA GLY A 25 26.02 -1.95 -6.07
C GLY A 25 24.80 -1.68 -5.16
N GLN A 26 23.62 -2.12 -5.55
CA GLN A 26 22.38 -1.91 -4.79
C GLN A 26 21.67 -3.22 -4.42
N VAL A 27 20.95 -3.17 -3.31
CA VAL A 27 20.00 -4.20 -2.90
C VAL A 27 18.61 -3.83 -3.41
N TYR A 28 17.93 -4.82 -3.99
CA TYR A 28 16.54 -4.74 -4.43
C TYR A 28 15.74 -5.82 -3.72
N LEU A 29 14.56 -5.46 -3.22
CA LEU A 29 13.68 -6.38 -2.50
C LEU A 29 12.41 -6.67 -3.31
N PRO A 30 11.90 -7.93 -3.31
CA PRO A 30 10.70 -8.28 -4.05
C PRO A 30 9.49 -7.50 -3.52
N ILE A 31 8.70 -6.94 -4.43
CA ILE A 31 7.55 -6.11 -4.08
C ILE A 31 6.52 -6.85 -3.23
N SER A 32 6.34 -8.15 -3.44
CA SER A 32 5.44 -8.97 -2.63
C SER A 32 5.84 -8.98 -1.15
N TRP A 33 7.13 -9.14 -0.88
CA TRP A 33 7.67 -9.09 0.47
C TRP A 33 7.56 -7.68 1.07
N VAL A 34 7.88 -6.63 0.29
CA VAL A 34 7.78 -5.23 0.72
C VAL A 34 6.34 -4.88 1.09
N ASN A 35 5.37 -5.29 0.27
CA ASN A 35 3.95 -5.04 0.54
C ASN A 35 3.46 -5.74 1.81
N GLU A 36 3.95 -6.93 2.08
CA GLU A 36 3.53 -7.70 3.25
C GLU A 36 4.11 -7.16 4.57
N TYR A 37 5.39 -6.79 4.57
CA TYR A 37 6.13 -6.52 5.81
C TYR A 37 6.54 -5.06 6.02
N VAL A 38 6.52 -4.24 4.99
CA VAL A 38 7.04 -2.87 5.06
C VAL A 38 5.99 -1.83 4.70
N ASN A 39 5.44 -1.89 3.49
CA ASN A 39 4.52 -0.87 2.97
C ASN A 39 3.64 -1.44 1.86
N GLU A 40 2.36 -1.61 2.13
CA GLU A 40 1.38 -2.19 1.21
C GLU A 40 0.96 -1.27 0.05
N ARG A 41 1.41 -0.02 0.03
CA ARG A 41 0.97 0.97 -0.96
C ARG A 41 1.74 0.95 -2.27
N PHE A 42 2.85 0.22 -2.35
CA PHE A 42 3.52 -0.02 -3.62
C PHE A 42 2.66 -0.93 -4.50
N TYR A 43 2.30 -0.44 -5.68
CA TYR A 43 1.48 -1.20 -6.62
C TYR A 43 2.26 -1.47 -7.91
N TRP A 44 2.29 -2.73 -8.34
CA TRP A 44 2.93 -3.15 -9.58
C TRP A 44 1.90 -3.51 -10.64
N ASP A 45 1.94 -2.80 -11.77
CA ASP A 45 1.17 -3.12 -12.97
C ASP A 45 1.98 -4.08 -13.86
N GLU A 46 1.62 -5.36 -13.83
CA GLU A 46 2.31 -6.39 -14.62
C GLU A 46 2.10 -6.22 -16.11
N THR A 47 0.98 -5.63 -16.54
CA THR A 47 0.63 -5.43 -17.94
C THR A 47 1.45 -4.31 -18.56
N GLU A 48 1.49 -3.16 -17.90
CA GLU A 48 2.20 -1.98 -18.41
C GLU A 48 3.63 -1.86 -17.86
N LYS A 49 4.05 -2.79 -16.98
CA LYS A 49 5.37 -2.79 -16.34
C LYS A 49 5.67 -1.49 -15.61
N LEU A 50 4.74 -1.07 -14.79
CA LEU A 50 4.74 0.22 -14.14
C LEU A 50 4.53 0.08 -12.63
N LEU A 51 5.41 0.71 -11.86
CA LEU A 51 5.19 0.91 -10.43
C LEU A 51 4.33 2.16 -10.23
N VAL A 52 3.31 2.05 -9.40
CA VAL A 52 2.40 3.15 -9.10
C VAL A 52 2.31 3.34 -7.59
N TYR A 53 2.48 4.58 -7.13
CA TYR A 53 2.37 4.93 -5.73
C TYR A 53 1.52 6.19 -5.56
N ALA A 54 0.35 6.06 -4.93
CA ALA A 54 -0.54 7.17 -4.67
C ALA A 54 -0.13 7.89 -3.39
N LEU A 55 0.38 9.12 -3.52
CA LEU A 55 0.61 10.07 -2.45
C LEU A 55 -0.67 10.88 -2.16
N PRO A 56 -0.72 11.68 -1.08
CA PRO A 56 -1.92 12.47 -0.80
C PRO A 56 -2.36 13.40 -1.92
N GLU A 57 -1.42 14.00 -2.65
CA GLU A 57 -1.70 15.04 -3.66
C GLU A 57 -1.26 14.68 -5.07
N GLU A 58 -0.54 13.59 -5.24
CA GLU A 58 -0.03 13.15 -6.55
C GLU A 58 0.07 11.64 -6.65
N ILE A 59 0.19 11.14 -7.86
CA ILE A 59 0.48 9.73 -8.14
C ILE A 59 1.86 9.66 -8.78
N VAL A 60 2.73 8.87 -8.19
CA VAL A 60 4.09 8.63 -8.68
C VAL A 60 4.09 7.38 -9.55
N TYR A 61 4.70 7.48 -10.70
CA TYR A 61 4.90 6.37 -11.64
C TYR A 61 6.39 6.13 -11.84
N ALA A 62 6.80 4.87 -11.88
CA ALA A 62 8.18 4.51 -12.17
C ALA A 62 8.25 3.19 -12.95
N ASP A 63 9.20 3.08 -13.86
CA ASP A 63 9.52 1.87 -14.59
C ASP A 63 11.03 1.55 -14.50
N GLU A 64 11.48 0.49 -15.19
CA GLU A 64 12.89 0.08 -15.18
C GLU A 64 13.87 1.11 -15.77
N SER A 65 13.39 2.09 -16.53
CA SER A 65 14.21 3.17 -17.10
C SER A 65 14.47 4.31 -16.11
N ASP A 66 13.70 4.38 -15.03
CA ASP A 66 13.83 5.44 -14.04
C ASP A 66 15.02 5.19 -13.11
N MET A 67 15.83 6.23 -12.95
CA MET A 67 17.07 6.18 -12.17
C MET A 67 16.94 6.98 -10.88
N GLY A 68 17.41 6.38 -9.79
CA GLY A 68 17.68 7.09 -8.55
C GLY A 68 19.14 7.56 -8.46
N GLU A 69 19.53 8.05 -7.29
CA GLU A 69 20.90 8.55 -7.07
C GLU A 69 21.97 7.46 -7.24
N GLN A 70 21.65 6.21 -6.96
CA GLN A 70 22.58 5.08 -6.94
C GLN A 70 22.37 4.07 -8.08
N GLY A 71 21.42 4.29 -8.97
CA GLY A 71 21.09 3.39 -10.07
C GLY A 71 19.59 3.24 -10.30
N PRO A 72 19.14 2.20 -11.03
CA PRO A 72 17.74 1.98 -11.31
C PRO A 72 16.88 1.91 -10.03
N LEU A 73 15.69 2.52 -10.05
CA LEU A 73 14.75 2.49 -8.92
C LEU A 73 14.17 1.10 -8.69
N LEU A 74 14.00 0.35 -9.76
CA LEU A 74 13.44 -1.01 -9.71
C LEU A 74 14.02 -1.88 -10.82
N LYS A 75 13.88 -3.19 -10.63
CA LYS A 75 14.23 -4.21 -11.63
C LYS A 75 13.10 -5.23 -11.72
N VAL A 76 12.92 -5.83 -12.87
CA VAL A 76 11.93 -6.89 -13.10
C VAL A 76 12.63 -8.21 -13.33
N LYS A 77 12.31 -9.22 -12.54
CA LYS A 77 12.83 -10.59 -12.63
C LYS A 77 11.65 -11.56 -12.58
N GLU A 78 11.55 -12.42 -13.59
CA GLU A 78 10.50 -13.45 -13.66
C GLU A 78 9.06 -12.89 -13.45
N GLY A 79 8.81 -11.69 -13.97
CA GLY A 79 7.51 -11.01 -13.87
C GLY A 79 7.26 -10.27 -12.57
N GLU A 80 8.13 -10.38 -11.58
CA GLU A 80 8.05 -9.66 -10.31
C GLU A 80 8.94 -8.41 -10.32
N ALA A 81 8.43 -7.31 -9.75
CA ALA A 81 9.22 -6.13 -9.51
C ALA A 81 10.03 -6.27 -8.21
N TYR A 82 11.28 -5.84 -8.29
CA TYR A 82 12.21 -5.72 -7.16
C TYR A 82 12.52 -4.24 -6.97
N LEU A 83 12.24 -3.71 -5.80
CA LEU A 83 12.37 -2.29 -5.48
C LEU A 83 13.71 -2.00 -4.82
N SER A 84 14.38 -0.92 -5.22
CA SER A 84 15.61 -0.49 -4.56
C SER A 84 15.34 -0.06 -3.11
N LEU A 85 16.30 -0.24 -2.23
CA LEU A 85 16.18 0.22 -0.83
C LEU A 85 15.92 1.73 -0.75
N GLY A 86 16.56 2.52 -1.62
CA GLY A 86 16.34 3.97 -1.67
C GLY A 86 14.88 4.32 -1.98
N LEU A 87 14.26 3.65 -2.94
CA LEU A 87 12.85 3.84 -3.26
C LEU A 87 11.94 3.44 -2.10
N ILE A 88 12.20 2.31 -1.47
CA ILE A 88 11.43 1.84 -0.31
C ILE A 88 11.50 2.85 0.83
N MET A 89 12.70 3.34 1.15
CA MET A 89 12.95 4.29 2.23
C MET A 89 12.36 5.67 1.98
N ASN A 90 12.15 6.08 0.72
CA ASN A 90 11.48 7.34 0.41
C ASN A 90 10.03 7.39 0.94
N TYR A 91 9.37 6.24 1.05
CA TYR A 91 7.96 6.13 1.41
C TYR A 91 7.69 5.31 2.67
N SER A 92 8.73 4.78 3.32
CA SER A 92 8.58 3.83 4.42
C SER A 92 9.51 4.15 5.57
N ASP A 93 9.00 4.04 6.79
CA ASP A 93 9.74 4.30 8.02
C ASP A 93 10.52 3.06 8.45
N ILE A 94 11.66 2.85 7.83
CA ILE A 94 12.56 1.72 8.11
C ILE A 94 13.99 2.17 8.32
N ARG A 95 14.76 1.33 9.02
CA ARG A 95 16.22 1.37 9.04
C ARG A 95 16.75 0.17 8.26
N GLN A 96 17.88 0.34 7.60
CA GLN A 96 18.52 -0.74 6.86
C GLN A 96 20.02 -0.76 7.07
N GLN A 97 20.60 -1.95 7.03
CA GLN A 97 22.04 -2.19 6.92
C GLN A 97 22.29 -3.31 5.92
N SER A 98 23.14 -3.04 4.94
CA SER A 98 23.49 -4.01 3.88
C SER A 98 24.95 -4.44 4.02
N PHE A 99 25.20 -5.74 3.83
CA PHE A 99 26.52 -6.34 3.89
C PHE A 99 26.78 -7.17 2.63
N ASP A 100 27.70 -6.73 1.81
CA ASP A 100 28.04 -7.34 0.52
C ASP A 100 29.47 -7.93 0.47
N THR A 101 30.30 -7.68 1.48
CA THR A 101 31.71 -8.04 1.53
C THR A 101 31.99 -9.49 1.93
N SER A 102 30.98 -10.25 2.33
CA SER A 102 31.09 -11.65 2.71
C SER A 102 30.61 -12.57 1.58
N GLN A 103 30.88 -13.88 1.73
CA GLN A 103 30.35 -14.90 0.81
C GLN A 103 28.81 -14.94 0.77
N ILE A 104 28.15 -14.40 1.81
CA ILE A 104 26.70 -14.31 1.91
C ILE A 104 26.33 -12.82 2.01
N LYS A 105 25.74 -12.31 0.94
CA LYS A 105 25.15 -10.96 0.95
C LYS A 105 23.89 -10.98 1.79
N ARG A 106 23.71 -9.96 2.61
CA ARG A 106 22.53 -9.86 3.50
C ARG A 106 22.15 -8.43 3.75
N VAL A 107 20.87 -8.22 4.00
CA VAL A 107 20.31 -6.94 4.38
C VAL A 107 19.45 -7.08 5.64
N PHE A 108 19.67 -6.20 6.59
CA PHE A 108 18.85 -6.07 7.79
C PHE A 108 17.83 -4.95 7.54
N ILE A 109 16.58 -5.28 7.72
CA ILE A 109 15.46 -4.33 7.67
C ILE A 109 14.84 -4.28 9.06
N ASP A 110 14.87 -3.12 9.67
CA ASP A 110 14.28 -2.86 10.98
C ASP A 110 13.08 -1.92 10.82
N THR A 111 11.89 -2.40 11.14
CA THR A 111 10.63 -1.66 11.04
C THR A 111 10.13 -1.18 12.40
N VAL A 112 10.74 -1.67 13.49
CA VAL A 112 10.36 -1.35 14.86
C VAL A 112 11.33 -0.31 15.44
N TRP A 113 10.78 0.78 15.99
CA TRP A 113 11.51 1.86 16.63
C TRP A 113 11.46 1.76 18.17
N GLY A 114 11.76 0.56 18.67
CA GLY A 114 11.81 0.30 20.12
C GLY A 114 13.18 0.58 20.72
N THR A 115 13.29 0.40 22.03
CA THR A 115 14.55 0.48 22.77
C THR A 115 15.50 -0.61 22.32
N VAL A 116 16.72 -0.23 21.98
CA VAL A 116 17.84 -1.14 21.69
C VAL A 116 18.82 -1.15 22.85
N LYS A 117 19.57 -2.25 23.00
CA LYS A 117 20.46 -2.49 24.13
C LYS A 117 21.90 -2.72 23.65
N PRO A 118 22.64 -1.66 23.29
CA PRO A 118 24.04 -1.78 22.94
C PRO A 118 24.88 -2.13 24.15
N ALA A 119 25.91 -2.96 23.94
CA ALA A 119 26.92 -3.30 24.92
C ALA A 119 28.29 -3.43 24.24
N GLN A 120 29.36 -3.11 24.96
CA GLN A 120 30.73 -3.28 24.46
C GLN A 120 31.34 -4.58 24.96
N THR A 121 32.21 -5.17 24.14
CA THR A 121 33.02 -6.31 24.55
C THR A 121 34.16 -5.87 25.48
N ARG A 122 34.36 -6.58 26.59
CA ARG A 122 35.45 -6.30 27.56
C ARG A 122 36.81 -6.78 27.06
N LYS A 123 36.81 -7.80 26.21
CA LYS A 123 38.00 -8.45 25.65
C LYS A 123 37.64 -9.02 24.29
N LYS A 124 38.64 -9.50 23.55
CA LYS A 124 38.42 -10.32 22.38
C LYS A 124 37.36 -11.40 22.68
N SER A 125 36.30 -11.45 21.89
CA SER A 125 35.12 -12.25 22.13
C SER A 125 34.76 -13.07 20.91
N ILE A 126 34.27 -14.28 21.12
CA ILE A 126 33.85 -15.19 20.05
C ILE A 126 32.34 -15.20 19.98
N ILE A 127 31.81 -14.97 18.80
CA ILE A 127 30.39 -15.09 18.50
C ILE A 127 30.12 -16.46 17.90
N ARG A 128 29.16 -17.17 18.46
CA ARG A 128 28.87 -18.57 18.12
C ARG A 128 27.44 -18.73 17.60
N VAL A 129 27.21 -19.83 16.89
CA VAL A 129 25.88 -20.15 16.33
C VAL A 129 24.88 -20.44 17.46
N ARG A 130 25.32 -20.98 18.58
CA ARG A 130 24.49 -21.30 19.76
C ARG A 130 25.21 -20.92 21.04
N GLY A 131 24.47 -20.82 22.13
CA GLY A 131 25.01 -20.58 23.47
C GLY A 131 25.71 -21.80 24.02
N GLY A 132 26.99 -22.02 23.67
CA GLY A 132 27.82 -23.12 24.15
C GLY A 132 29.24 -23.07 23.60
N ILE A 133 30.22 -23.47 24.42
CA ILE A 133 31.65 -23.40 24.03
C ILE A 133 32.02 -24.37 22.88
N ASN A 134 31.21 -25.38 22.66
CA ASN A 134 31.39 -26.36 21.59
C ASN A 134 30.61 -26.03 20.32
N SER A 135 29.86 -24.92 20.32
CA SER A 135 29.13 -24.44 19.14
C SER A 135 30.09 -23.82 18.13
N ASP A 136 29.73 -23.94 16.86
CA ASP A 136 30.52 -23.36 15.77
C ASP A 136 30.70 -21.84 15.93
N ILE A 137 31.85 -21.39 15.49
CA ILE A 137 32.23 -19.96 15.52
C ILE A 137 31.68 -19.27 14.27
N ILE A 138 30.98 -18.16 14.47
CA ILE A 138 30.55 -17.29 13.39
C ILE A 138 31.63 -16.26 13.07
N THR A 139 32.05 -15.51 14.10
CA THR A 139 33.04 -14.44 13.98
C THR A 139 33.72 -14.17 15.30
N GLU A 140 34.81 -13.40 15.25
CA GLU A 140 35.51 -12.91 16.44
C GLU A 140 35.44 -11.38 16.46
N LEU A 141 35.23 -10.83 17.64
CA LEU A 141 35.19 -9.39 17.89
C LEU A 141 36.40 -8.94 18.72
N SER A 142 36.96 -7.82 18.37
CA SER A 142 37.98 -7.17 19.18
C SER A 142 37.40 -6.66 20.50
N GLU A 143 38.28 -6.33 21.46
CA GLU A 143 37.91 -5.57 22.65
C GLU A 143 37.26 -4.23 22.26
N LYS A 144 36.27 -3.80 23.03
CA LYS A 144 35.49 -2.56 22.81
C LYS A 144 34.67 -2.52 21.51
N SER A 145 34.40 -3.68 20.92
CA SER A 145 33.44 -3.78 19.82
C SER A 145 32.02 -3.62 20.38
N THR A 146 31.18 -2.87 19.69
CA THR A 146 29.78 -2.69 20.07
C THR A 146 28.92 -3.82 19.47
N VAL A 147 28.04 -4.38 20.28
CA VAL A 147 27.01 -5.32 19.85
C VAL A 147 25.66 -4.84 20.37
N GLN A 148 24.58 -5.18 19.65
CA GLN A 148 23.23 -4.99 20.13
C GLN A 148 22.77 -6.26 20.81
N VAL A 149 22.44 -6.21 22.10
CA VAL A 149 21.90 -7.36 22.83
C VAL A 149 20.43 -7.55 22.46
N LEU A 150 20.12 -8.69 21.88
CA LEU A 150 18.75 -9.02 21.43
C LEU A 150 17.99 -9.81 22.50
N GLU A 151 18.70 -10.72 23.18
CA GLU A 151 18.14 -11.57 24.22
C GLU A 151 19.23 -11.92 25.23
N SER A 152 18.93 -11.78 26.52
CA SER A 152 19.84 -12.15 27.61
C SER A 152 19.39 -13.44 28.28
N MET A 153 20.32 -14.41 28.41
CA MET A 153 20.13 -15.67 29.11
C MET A 153 21.14 -15.75 30.25
N ASP A 154 21.10 -16.84 31.01
CA ASP A 154 21.92 -16.99 32.22
C ASP A 154 23.43 -16.80 31.99
N LYS A 155 24.01 -17.45 30.98
CA LYS A 155 25.47 -17.42 30.71
C LYS A 155 25.81 -16.82 29.34
N TRP A 156 24.85 -16.70 28.47
CA TRP A 156 25.01 -16.29 27.08
C TRP A 156 23.99 -15.19 26.73
N SER A 157 24.34 -14.36 25.80
CA SER A 157 23.39 -13.39 25.19
C SER A 157 23.40 -13.58 23.67
N LYS A 158 22.22 -13.51 23.07
CA LYS A 158 22.06 -13.37 21.63
C LYS A 158 22.31 -11.93 21.25
N VAL A 159 23.18 -11.70 20.30
CA VAL A 159 23.61 -10.37 19.88
C VAL A 159 23.62 -10.19 18.37
N ARG A 160 23.46 -8.96 17.94
CA ARG A 160 23.72 -8.52 16.58
C ARG A 160 24.99 -7.69 16.56
N THR A 161 25.95 -8.05 15.73
CA THR A 161 27.23 -7.37 15.58
C THR A 161 27.15 -6.24 14.56
N GLU A 162 28.07 -5.27 14.63
CA GLU A 162 28.12 -4.16 13.66
C GLU A 162 28.45 -4.62 12.23
N ASP A 163 29.17 -5.73 12.10
CA ASP A 163 29.51 -6.35 10.82
C ASP A 163 28.42 -7.32 10.31
N GLY A 164 27.26 -7.31 10.94
CA GLY A 164 26.05 -7.96 10.43
C GLY A 164 25.98 -9.47 10.67
N TYR A 165 26.33 -9.91 11.87
CA TYR A 165 26.11 -11.28 12.32
C TYR A 165 25.16 -11.31 13.51
N ILE A 166 24.34 -12.34 13.58
CA ILE A 166 23.54 -12.67 14.76
C ILE A 166 24.07 -13.99 15.33
N GLY A 167 24.41 -13.98 16.61
CA GLY A 167 24.93 -15.14 17.30
C GLY A 167 24.98 -14.94 18.81
N TYR A 168 25.70 -15.80 19.47
CA TYR A 168 25.74 -15.87 20.93
C TYR A 168 27.14 -15.57 21.46
N VAL A 169 27.19 -14.72 22.49
CA VAL A 169 28.40 -14.36 23.22
C VAL A 169 28.24 -14.66 24.72
N GLN A 170 29.32 -15.00 25.41
CA GLN A 170 29.28 -15.18 26.85
C GLN A 170 29.03 -13.84 27.57
N ASN A 171 28.08 -13.80 28.51
CA ASN A 171 27.73 -12.58 29.26
C ASN A 171 28.93 -11.93 29.95
N ARG A 172 29.87 -12.74 30.48
CA ARG A 172 31.11 -12.25 31.12
C ARG A 172 32.04 -11.47 30.17
N ARG A 173 31.79 -11.54 28.85
CA ARG A 173 32.54 -10.84 27.81
C ARG A 173 31.96 -9.47 27.50
N LEU A 174 30.76 -9.20 27.97
CA LEU A 174 30.07 -7.92 27.71
C LEU A 174 30.19 -7.00 28.92
N GLU A 175 30.30 -5.72 28.65
CA GLU A 175 30.05 -4.67 29.63
C GLU A 175 28.54 -4.57 29.87
N LYS A 176 28.17 -3.73 30.84
CA LYS A 176 26.76 -3.47 31.10
C LYS A 176 26.09 -2.88 29.84
N GLU A 177 24.97 -3.46 29.46
CA GLU A 177 24.17 -2.93 28.36
C GLU A 177 23.62 -1.56 28.70
N GLN A 178 23.53 -0.69 27.68
CA GLN A 178 22.86 0.59 27.73
C GLN A 178 21.46 0.42 27.15
N GLU A 179 20.60 1.37 27.39
CA GLU A 179 19.29 1.46 26.75
C GLU A 179 19.22 2.74 25.91
N ILE A 180 18.98 2.59 24.61
CA ILE A 180 18.86 3.69 23.66
C ILE A 180 17.57 3.50 22.88
N THR A 181 16.75 4.54 22.79
CA THR A 181 15.56 4.54 21.94
C THR A 181 15.82 5.41 20.72
N PRO A 182 16.11 4.80 19.55
CA PRO A 182 16.31 5.55 18.33
C PRO A 182 15.05 6.33 17.96
N GLN A 183 15.24 7.53 17.40
CA GLN A 183 14.13 8.36 16.93
C GLN A 183 14.06 8.32 15.42
N SER A 184 12.86 8.09 14.89
CA SER A 184 12.61 8.20 13.46
C SER A 184 12.69 9.64 13.00
N GLN A 185 13.31 9.85 11.83
CA GLN A 185 13.32 11.14 11.13
C GLN A 185 12.37 11.12 9.91
N PHE A 186 11.65 10.03 9.73
CA PHE A 186 10.72 9.88 8.61
C PHE A 186 9.44 10.71 8.85
N GLU A 187 9.11 11.54 7.88
CA GLU A 187 7.86 12.30 7.87
C GLU A 187 6.83 11.54 7.03
N ALA A 188 5.90 10.86 7.71
CA ALA A 188 4.85 10.11 7.04
C ALA A 188 3.90 11.05 6.27
N PRO A 189 3.53 10.71 5.02
CA PRO A 189 2.50 11.45 4.32
C PRO A 189 1.16 11.40 5.07
N VAL A 190 0.46 12.54 5.12
CA VAL A 190 -0.85 12.63 5.77
C VAL A 190 -1.94 12.52 4.72
N TYR A 191 -2.70 11.43 4.77
CA TYR A 191 -3.85 11.19 3.90
C TYR A 191 -5.11 11.73 4.55
N THR A 192 -5.79 12.64 3.87
CA THR A 192 -7.04 13.24 4.33
C THR A 192 -8.19 12.84 3.43
N SER A 193 -9.41 12.98 3.94
CA SER A 193 -10.65 12.77 3.17
C SER A 193 -11.46 14.05 3.19
N ILE A 194 -12.06 14.37 2.05
CA ILE A 194 -13.11 15.39 2.01
C ILE A 194 -14.36 14.77 2.65
N SER A 195 -14.91 15.43 3.65
CA SER A 195 -16.08 14.96 4.40
C SER A 195 -17.07 16.10 4.62
N MET A 196 -18.28 15.77 5.04
CA MET A 196 -19.26 16.75 5.49
C MET A 196 -19.03 17.10 6.97
N ASP A 197 -19.35 18.33 7.34
CA ASP A 197 -19.26 18.77 8.75
C ASP A 197 -20.34 18.16 9.64
N GLU A 198 -21.41 17.65 9.03
CA GLU A 198 -22.52 17.01 9.73
C GLU A 198 -22.63 15.51 9.40
N LYS A 199 -23.39 14.79 10.23
CA LYS A 199 -23.64 13.37 10.02
C LYS A 199 -24.28 13.12 8.66
N VAL A 200 -23.74 12.22 7.88
CA VAL A 200 -24.27 11.82 6.58
C VAL A 200 -25.57 11.01 6.77
N ARG A 201 -26.63 11.46 6.13
CA ARG A 201 -27.91 10.77 6.00
C ARG A 201 -28.21 10.65 4.51
N LEU A 202 -27.81 9.52 3.96
CA LEU A 202 -27.74 9.26 2.53
C LEU A 202 -28.94 8.43 2.07
N GLY A 203 -29.49 8.80 0.90
CA GLY A 203 -30.48 7.99 0.20
C GLY A 203 -30.03 7.65 -1.22
N PHE A 204 -30.21 6.38 -1.60
CA PHE A 204 -29.96 5.94 -2.97
C PHE A 204 -31.18 6.18 -3.84
N HIS A 205 -30.99 6.88 -4.96
CA HIS A 205 -32.05 7.14 -5.94
C HIS A 205 -31.79 6.34 -7.21
N GLN A 206 -32.57 5.31 -7.43
CA GLN A 206 -32.43 4.46 -8.62
C GLN A 206 -32.91 5.18 -9.86
N VAL A 207 -31.98 5.55 -10.71
CA VAL A 207 -32.22 6.18 -12.02
C VAL A 207 -31.87 5.16 -13.10
N THR A 208 -32.89 4.67 -13.81
CA THR A 208 -32.72 3.61 -14.84
C THR A 208 -32.70 4.14 -16.27
N ARG A 209 -33.14 5.40 -16.46
CA ARG A 209 -33.17 6.12 -17.73
C ARG A 209 -33.13 7.61 -17.47
N LYS A 210 -32.77 8.42 -18.47
CA LYS A 210 -32.62 9.88 -18.29
C LYS A 210 -33.86 10.56 -17.74
N GLU A 211 -35.04 10.13 -18.19
CA GLU A 211 -36.33 10.68 -17.79
C GLU A 211 -36.61 10.44 -16.28
N ALA A 212 -36.06 9.37 -15.71
CA ALA A 212 -36.23 9.05 -14.29
C ALA A 212 -35.58 10.09 -13.37
N ASN A 213 -34.66 10.93 -13.87
CA ASN A 213 -34.11 12.07 -13.11
C ASN A 213 -35.21 13.05 -12.64
N SER A 214 -36.33 13.14 -13.36
CA SER A 214 -37.44 14.01 -12.99
C SER A 214 -38.17 13.58 -11.71
N THR A 215 -37.95 12.36 -11.23
CA THR A 215 -38.59 11.85 -10.00
C THR A 215 -37.87 12.27 -8.71
N LEU A 216 -36.80 13.07 -8.79
CA LEU A 216 -36.03 13.52 -7.64
C LEU A 216 -36.90 14.13 -6.53
N LYS A 217 -37.79 15.06 -6.86
CA LYS A 217 -38.64 15.73 -5.85
C LYS A 217 -39.54 14.76 -5.13
N GLU A 218 -40.19 13.86 -5.87
CA GLU A 218 -41.05 12.83 -5.30
C GLU A 218 -40.27 11.93 -4.35
N TYR A 219 -39.09 11.46 -4.78
CA TYR A 219 -38.23 10.63 -3.96
C TYR A 219 -37.76 11.35 -2.70
N ALA A 220 -37.30 12.60 -2.80
CA ALA A 220 -36.79 13.38 -1.69
C ALA A 220 -37.86 13.67 -0.62
N GLN A 221 -39.12 13.81 -1.02
CA GLN A 221 -40.25 14.00 -0.08
C GLN A 221 -40.53 12.78 0.80
N THR A 222 -40.12 11.58 0.35
CA THR A 222 -40.34 10.34 1.11
C THR A 222 -39.23 10.06 2.15
N ALA A 223 -38.10 10.79 2.09
CA ALA A 223 -36.91 10.57 2.92
C ALA A 223 -36.62 11.79 3.79
N GLU A 224 -37.38 11.97 4.85
CA GLU A 224 -37.24 13.08 5.77
C GLU A 224 -35.87 13.08 6.46
N GLY A 225 -35.20 14.22 6.49
CA GLY A 225 -33.91 14.40 7.15
C GLY A 225 -32.68 13.96 6.34
N MET A 226 -32.87 13.51 5.10
CA MET A 226 -31.76 13.21 4.17
C MET A 226 -30.95 14.46 3.83
N ASN A 227 -29.62 14.36 3.76
CA ASN A 227 -28.73 15.46 3.34
C ASN A 227 -27.83 15.10 2.16
N VAL A 228 -27.80 13.84 1.76
CA VAL A 228 -27.07 13.37 0.56
C VAL A 228 -27.98 12.47 -0.27
N ILE A 229 -28.00 12.71 -1.57
CA ILE A 229 -28.67 11.84 -2.53
C ILE A 229 -27.65 11.22 -3.48
N VAL A 230 -27.80 9.92 -3.73
CA VAL A 230 -26.90 9.14 -4.57
C VAL A 230 -27.70 8.58 -5.76
N PRO A 231 -27.70 9.31 -6.91
CA PRO A 231 -28.30 8.78 -8.14
C PRO A 231 -27.41 7.73 -8.80
N THR A 232 -28.02 6.68 -9.32
CA THR A 232 -27.33 5.58 -10.03
C THR A 232 -27.00 5.98 -11.47
N TRP A 233 -26.04 6.87 -11.66
CA TRP A 233 -25.81 7.54 -12.94
C TRP A 233 -24.78 6.88 -13.85
N PHE A 234 -23.70 6.35 -13.28
CA PHE A 234 -22.56 5.85 -14.06
C PHE A 234 -22.46 4.33 -13.94
N ASN A 235 -22.58 3.65 -15.07
CA ASN A 235 -22.42 2.20 -15.12
C ASN A 235 -21.24 1.85 -16.01
N VAL A 236 -20.20 1.26 -15.43
CA VAL A 236 -19.01 0.80 -16.15
C VAL A 236 -19.35 -0.49 -16.90
N ILE A 237 -19.16 -0.48 -18.21
CA ILE A 237 -19.58 -1.56 -19.11
C ILE A 237 -18.44 -2.19 -19.90
N GLY A 238 -17.27 -1.58 -19.91
CA GLY A 238 -16.11 -2.06 -20.67
C GLY A 238 -14.87 -2.22 -19.81
N ASN A 239 -14.08 -3.26 -20.10
CA ASN A 239 -12.80 -3.51 -19.42
C ASN A 239 -11.74 -2.44 -19.71
N ASP A 240 -12.00 -1.52 -20.61
CA ASP A 240 -11.18 -0.35 -20.91
C ASP A 240 -11.60 0.92 -20.15
N GLY A 241 -12.59 0.82 -19.27
CA GLY A 241 -13.14 1.94 -18.50
C GLY A 241 -14.31 2.66 -19.19
N THR A 242 -14.84 2.13 -20.28
CA THR A 242 -16.05 2.67 -20.92
C THR A 242 -17.26 2.53 -19.98
N TYR A 243 -18.06 3.59 -19.87
CA TYR A 243 -19.26 3.62 -19.03
C TYR A 243 -20.41 4.32 -19.73
N THR A 244 -21.63 4.10 -19.25
CA THR A 244 -22.82 4.85 -19.62
C THR A 244 -23.12 5.90 -18.55
N SER A 245 -23.72 7.01 -18.98
CA SER A 245 -24.06 8.14 -18.09
C SER A 245 -25.53 8.51 -18.19
N LEU A 246 -26.16 8.69 -17.05
CA LEU A 246 -27.52 9.26 -16.92
C LEU A 246 -27.49 10.62 -16.20
N ALA A 247 -26.31 11.22 -16.07
CA ALA A 247 -26.12 12.47 -15.32
C ALA A 247 -26.99 13.62 -15.89
N SER A 248 -27.42 14.49 -15.01
CA SER A 248 -28.29 15.62 -15.32
C SER A 248 -27.90 16.84 -14.49
N ARG A 249 -27.66 17.97 -15.16
CA ARG A 249 -27.38 19.26 -14.50
C ARG A 249 -28.63 19.77 -13.77
N ASP A 250 -29.78 19.67 -14.36
CA ASP A 250 -31.05 20.08 -13.72
C ASP A 250 -31.30 19.31 -12.42
N TYR A 251 -30.96 18.03 -12.39
CA TYR A 251 -31.05 17.23 -11.18
C TYR A 251 -30.16 17.80 -10.06
N VAL A 252 -28.91 18.10 -10.38
CA VAL A 252 -27.95 18.65 -9.39
C VAL A 252 -28.45 20.01 -8.87
N GLU A 253 -28.91 20.88 -9.75
CA GLU A 253 -29.45 22.20 -9.37
C GLU A 253 -30.68 22.05 -8.47
N GLN A 254 -31.62 21.18 -8.81
CA GLN A 254 -32.78 20.90 -7.98
C GLN A 254 -32.41 20.30 -6.61
N ALA A 255 -31.48 19.37 -6.58
CA ALA A 255 -30.98 18.78 -5.33
C ALA A 255 -30.35 19.86 -4.43
N HIS A 256 -29.50 20.70 -4.99
CA HIS A 256 -28.88 21.81 -4.25
C HIS A 256 -29.94 22.81 -3.73
N ASP A 257 -30.95 23.12 -4.51
CA ASP A 257 -32.06 24.00 -4.08
C ASP A 257 -32.84 23.39 -2.90
N MET A 258 -32.87 22.06 -2.78
CA MET A 258 -33.45 21.33 -1.65
C MET A 258 -32.49 21.13 -0.46
N GLY A 259 -31.28 21.67 -0.54
CA GLY A 259 -30.24 21.50 0.49
C GLY A 259 -29.57 20.12 0.50
N LEU A 260 -29.66 19.36 -0.60
CA LEU A 260 -29.04 18.04 -0.74
C LEU A 260 -27.70 18.12 -1.44
N LYS A 261 -26.71 17.40 -0.95
CA LYS A 261 -25.49 17.08 -1.70
C LYS A 261 -25.77 15.92 -2.66
N VAL A 262 -25.10 15.91 -3.81
CA VAL A 262 -25.24 14.86 -4.82
C VAL A 262 -23.92 14.10 -4.93
N TRP A 263 -23.93 12.81 -4.59
CA TRP A 263 -22.80 11.90 -4.83
C TRP A 263 -23.20 10.93 -5.94
N ALA A 264 -22.59 11.08 -7.09
CA ALA A 264 -22.92 10.25 -8.25
C ALA A 264 -22.39 8.82 -8.07
N MET A 265 -23.26 7.82 -8.17
CA MET A 265 -22.86 6.42 -8.09
C MET A 265 -22.12 6.01 -9.34
N VAL A 266 -21.05 5.25 -9.14
CA VAL A 266 -20.30 4.50 -10.16
C VAL A 266 -20.38 3.03 -9.81
N GLU A 267 -20.97 2.24 -10.69
CA GLU A 267 -21.21 0.82 -10.44
C GLU A 267 -20.68 -0.06 -11.57
N ASN A 268 -20.47 -1.34 -11.29
CA ASN A 268 -19.98 -2.35 -12.24
C ASN A 268 -21.06 -3.37 -12.64
N VAL A 269 -22.29 -3.22 -12.17
CA VAL A 269 -23.39 -4.17 -12.43
C VAL A 269 -24.28 -3.62 -13.54
N SER A 270 -24.45 -4.42 -14.59
CA SER A 270 -25.40 -4.13 -15.67
C SER A 270 -26.57 -5.10 -15.65
N THR A 271 -27.79 -4.56 -15.68
CA THR A 271 -29.03 -5.33 -15.84
C THR A 271 -29.37 -5.62 -17.29
N LYS A 272 -28.59 -5.14 -18.25
CA LYS A 272 -28.84 -5.36 -19.68
C LYS A 272 -28.14 -6.62 -20.16
N GLU A 273 -28.91 -7.57 -20.69
CA GLU A 273 -28.42 -8.84 -21.29
C GLU A 273 -27.37 -8.63 -22.40
N SER A 274 -27.30 -7.44 -23.00
CA SER A 274 -26.38 -7.12 -24.09
C SER A 274 -24.98 -6.75 -23.65
N VAL A 275 -24.74 -6.52 -22.35
CA VAL A 275 -23.42 -6.20 -21.81
C VAL A 275 -22.80 -7.49 -21.30
N LYS A 276 -21.77 -7.96 -22.00
CA LYS A 276 -20.94 -9.06 -21.50
C LYS A 276 -20.40 -8.67 -20.13
N GLU A 277 -20.32 -9.66 -19.23
CA GLU A 277 -19.81 -9.46 -17.88
C GLU A 277 -18.52 -8.63 -17.89
N LEU A 278 -18.55 -7.51 -17.17
CA LEU A 278 -17.36 -6.71 -16.90
C LEU A 278 -16.39 -7.55 -16.05
N ASP A 279 -15.17 -7.70 -16.52
CA ASP A 279 -14.09 -8.29 -15.74
C ASP A 279 -13.39 -7.19 -14.96
N THR A 280 -13.75 -7.03 -13.70
CA THR A 280 -13.20 -5.97 -12.83
C THR A 280 -11.68 -6.08 -12.67
N LYS A 281 -11.12 -7.29 -12.66
CA LYS A 281 -9.67 -7.49 -12.64
C LYS A 281 -9.01 -6.93 -13.90
N LYS A 282 -9.54 -7.22 -15.07
CA LYS A 282 -8.99 -6.69 -16.35
C LYS A 282 -9.07 -5.17 -16.41
N LEU A 283 -10.17 -4.60 -15.94
CA LEU A 283 -10.31 -3.15 -15.86
C LEU A 283 -9.29 -2.53 -14.90
N MET A 284 -9.25 -3.02 -13.67
CA MET A 284 -8.53 -2.37 -12.58
C MET A 284 -7.04 -2.71 -12.52
N SER A 285 -6.57 -3.78 -13.17
CA SER A 285 -5.16 -4.19 -13.19
C SER A 285 -4.30 -3.42 -14.18
N VAL A 286 -4.91 -2.59 -15.03
CA VAL A 286 -4.20 -1.82 -16.07
C VAL A 286 -4.26 -0.33 -15.74
N THR A 287 -3.12 0.29 -15.51
CA THR A 287 -2.99 1.69 -15.08
C THR A 287 -3.66 2.66 -16.04
N SER A 288 -3.47 2.50 -17.35
CA SER A 288 -4.11 3.36 -18.35
C SER A 288 -5.64 3.28 -18.33
N ASN A 289 -6.21 2.12 -18.02
CA ASN A 289 -7.65 1.95 -17.88
C ASN A 289 -8.17 2.70 -16.65
N ARG A 290 -7.50 2.56 -15.51
CA ARG A 290 -7.86 3.30 -14.29
C ARG A 290 -7.79 4.81 -14.50
N ARG A 291 -6.70 5.29 -15.10
CA ARG A 291 -6.52 6.73 -15.41
C ARG A 291 -7.61 7.26 -16.31
N LYS A 292 -7.90 6.57 -17.39
CA LYS A 292 -8.96 6.95 -18.35
C LYS A 292 -10.31 7.07 -17.65
N LEU A 293 -10.68 6.07 -16.84
CA LEU A 293 -11.93 6.09 -16.08
C LEU A 293 -11.97 7.28 -15.11
N ILE A 294 -10.93 7.50 -14.32
CA ILE A 294 -10.85 8.60 -13.36
C ILE A 294 -10.90 9.95 -14.04
N GLU A 295 -10.12 10.17 -15.10
CA GLU A 295 -10.10 11.43 -15.85
C GLU A 295 -11.48 11.76 -16.45
N ASN A 296 -12.15 10.76 -17.00
CA ASN A 296 -13.49 10.94 -17.55
C ASN A 296 -14.53 11.25 -16.46
N LEU A 297 -14.47 10.55 -15.32
CA LEU A 297 -15.34 10.84 -14.18
C LEU A 297 -15.13 12.25 -13.62
N MET A 298 -13.88 12.71 -13.56
CA MET A 298 -13.57 14.09 -13.13
C MET A 298 -14.18 15.14 -14.09
N LYS A 299 -14.16 14.88 -15.38
CA LYS A 299 -14.83 15.73 -16.38
C LYS A 299 -16.35 15.74 -16.20
N GLU A 300 -16.95 14.61 -15.83
CA GLU A 300 -18.37 14.53 -15.51
C GLU A 300 -18.73 15.42 -14.30
N ALA A 301 -17.91 15.38 -13.25
CA ALA A 301 -18.10 16.25 -12.08
C ALA A 301 -18.01 17.73 -12.44
N ASP A 302 -17.06 18.12 -13.28
CA ASP A 302 -16.94 19.50 -13.77
C ASP A 302 -18.15 19.92 -14.63
N THR A 303 -18.64 19.01 -15.46
CA THR A 303 -19.76 19.29 -16.36
C THR A 303 -21.09 19.42 -15.62
N TYR A 304 -21.36 18.55 -14.67
CA TYR A 304 -22.67 18.47 -14.00
C TYR A 304 -22.71 19.12 -12.63
N GLY A 305 -21.57 19.38 -12.00
CA GLY A 305 -21.46 20.13 -10.75
C GLY A 305 -21.89 19.36 -9.49
N PHE A 306 -21.90 18.03 -9.52
CA PHE A 306 -22.19 17.25 -8.33
C PHE A 306 -21.04 17.26 -7.32
N ASP A 307 -21.28 16.84 -6.08
CA ASP A 307 -20.42 17.10 -4.92
C ASP A 307 -19.48 15.96 -4.56
N GLY A 308 -19.68 14.79 -5.14
CA GLY A 308 -18.86 13.62 -4.84
C GLY A 308 -19.24 12.41 -5.67
N PHE A 309 -18.51 11.32 -5.41
CA PHE A 309 -18.77 10.00 -5.99
C PHE A 309 -19.08 8.98 -4.91
N ASN A 310 -19.94 8.04 -5.26
CA ASN A 310 -20.17 6.82 -4.50
C ASN A 310 -19.78 5.63 -5.37
N LEU A 311 -18.76 4.88 -4.97
CA LEU A 311 -18.32 3.68 -5.67
C LEU A 311 -19.07 2.47 -5.12
N ASP A 312 -19.89 1.84 -5.98
CA ASP A 312 -20.64 0.64 -5.65
C ASP A 312 -20.26 -0.51 -6.59
N PHE A 313 -19.07 -1.03 -6.40
CA PHE A 313 -18.59 -2.19 -7.13
C PHE A 313 -18.95 -3.45 -6.37
N GLU A 314 -19.77 -4.28 -7.00
CA GLU A 314 -20.28 -5.52 -6.41
C GLU A 314 -19.54 -6.75 -6.91
N SER A 315 -19.66 -7.83 -6.14
CA SER A 315 -19.20 -9.18 -6.53
C SER A 315 -17.71 -9.25 -6.88
N LEU A 316 -16.88 -8.50 -6.18
CA LEU A 316 -15.43 -8.51 -6.39
C LEU A 316 -14.83 -9.85 -5.97
N LYS A 317 -14.21 -10.53 -6.92
CA LYS A 317 -13.40 -11.72 -6.64
C LYS A 317 -12.11 -11.32 -5.92
N ALA A 318 -11.55 -12.23 -5.13
CA ALA A 318 -10.31 -11.98 -4.38
C ALA A 318 -9.15 -11.51 -5.29
N GLU A 319 -9.06 -12.03 -6.49
CA GLU A 319 -8.04 -11.68 -7.49
C GLU A 319 -8.15 -10.23 -8.02
N ALA A 320 -9.31 -9.61 -7.90
CA ALA A 320 -9.53 -8.20 -8.28
C ALA A 320 -9.27 -7.21 -7.14
N GLY A 321 -9.18 -7.69 -5.91
CA GLY A 321 -9.24 -6.85 -4.71
C GLY A 321 -8.14 -5.82 -4.61
N SER A 322 -6.87 -6.22 -4.74
CA SER A 322 -5.74 -5.29 -4.67
C SER A 322 -5.75 -4.24 -5.79
N HIS A 323 -6.24 -4.61 -6.96
CA HIS A 323 -6.39 -3.71 -8.11
C HIS A 323 -7.49 -2.67 -7.88
N TYR A 324 -8.60 -3.09 -7.30
CA TYR A 324 -9.68 -2.18 -6.91
C TYR A 324 -9.25 -1.22 -5.79
N VAL A 325 -8.52 -1.69 -4.80
CA VAL A 325 -7.94 -0.82 -3.76
C VAL A 325 -7.03 0.23 -4.39
N GLN A 326 -6.21 -0.15 -5.37
CA GLN A 326 -5.36 0.81 -6.09
C GLN A 326 -6.18 1.85 -6.86
N PHE A 327 -7.27 1.45 -7.51
CA PHE A 327 -8.20 2.38 -8.15
C PHE A 327 -8.77 3.39 -7.14
N ILE A 328 -9.20 2.94 -5.97
CA ILE A 328 -9.70 3.82 -4.91
C ILE A 328 -8.62 4.80 -4.46
N ARG A 329 -7.38 4.35 -4.28
CA ARG A 329 -6.24 5.21 -3.92
C ARG A 329 -6.02 6.32 -4.97
N GLU A 330 -6.02 5.97 -6.25
CA GLU A 330 -5.84 6.92 -7.36
C GLU A 330 -7.05 7.86 -7.49
N MET A 331 -8.26 7.32 -7.39
CA MET A 331 -9.50 8.11 -7.41
C MET A 331 -9.55 9.13 -6.26
N SER A 332 -9.07 8.74 -5.07
CA SER A 332 -9.05 9.62 -3.91
C SER A 332 -8.12 10.82 -4.09
N VAL A 333 -7.01 10.67 -4.79
CA VAL A 333 -6.13 11.80 -5.15
C VAL A 333 -6.88 12.81 -6.02
N ALA A 334 -7.54 12.33 -7.07
CA ALA A 334 -8.31 13.16 -7.98
C ALA A 334 -9.48 13.87 -7.28
N CYS A 335 -10.20 13.15 -6.43
CA CYS A 335 -11.31 13.72 -5.65
C CYS A 335 -10.83 14.81 -4.68
N ARG A 336 -9.73 14.58 -3.96
CA ARG A 336 -9.19 15.61 -3.05
C ARG A 336 -8.79 16.89 -3.77
N LYS A 337 -8.15 16.77 -4.93
CA LYS A 337 -7.78 17.95 -5.75
C LYS A 337 -8.98 18.78 -6.16
N LYS A 338 -10.13 18.17 -6.38
CA LYS A 338 -11.36 18.84 -6.79
C LYS A 338 -12.31 19.18 -5.64
N GLY A 339 -11.96 18.83 -4.41
CA GLY A 339 -12.84 19.03 -3.26
C GLY A 339 -14.10 18.15 -3.30
N LEU A 340 -14.01 16.97 -3.94
CA LEU A 340 -15.12 16.02 -4.05
C LEU A 340 -15.04 14.96 -2.95
N VAL A 341 -16.19 14.59 -2.41
CA VAL A 341 -16.30 13.44 -1.50
C VAL A 341 -16.15 12.16 -2.30
N LEU A 342 -15.40 11.21 -1.74
CA LEU A 342 -15.34 9.84 -2.25
C LEU A 342 -15.90 8.88 -1.18
N SER A 343 -17.02 8.25 -1.50
CA SER A 343 -17.69 7.24 -0.71
C SER A 343 -17.55 5.87 -1.39
N VAL A 344 -17.38 4.83 -0.59
CA VAL A 344 -17.23 3.46 -1.11
C VAL A 344 -18.19 2.55 -0.35
N ASP A 345 -18.99 1.80 -1.10
CA ASP A 345 -19.90 0.81 -0.53
C ASP A 345 -19.21 -0.55 -0.41
N ASN A 346 -19.38 -1.17 0.75
CA ASN A 346 -18.84 -2.49 1.03
C ASN A 346 -19.94 -3.38 1.61
N TYR A 347 -19.85 -4.68 1.38
CA TYR A 347 -20.71 -5.64 2.04
C TYR A 347 -20.45 -5.66 3.55
N VAL A 348 -21.51 -5.88 4.31
CA VAL A 348 -21.36 -6.14 5.74
C VAL A 348 -20.56 -7.44 5.92
N PRO A 349 -19.47 -7.42 6.67
CA PRO A 349 -18.67 -8.64 6.90
C PRO A 349 -19.52 -9.75 7.52
N SER A 350 -19.55 -10.91 6.88
CA SER A 350 -20.21 -12.10 7.38
C SER A 350 -19.42 -13.35 7.01
N ALA A 351 -19.64 -14.45 7.75
CA ALA A 351 -19.01 -15.74 7.46
C ALA A 351 -19.41 -16.32 6.08
N TYR A 352 -20.49 -15.83 5.52
CA TYR A 352 -21.05 -16.32 4.26
C TYR A 352 -20.68 -15.46 3.05
N THR A 353 -20.10 -14.30 3.26
CA THR A 353 -19.71 -13.40 2.17
C THR A 353 -18.37 -13.80 1.61
N ALA A 354 -18.34 -14.24 0.36
CA ALA A 354 -17.14 -14.69 -0.34
C ALA A 354 -16.43 -13.59 -1.15
N PHE A 355 -17.03 -12.39 -1.23
CA PHE A 355 -16.47 -11.30 -2.02
C PHE A 355 -15.41 -10.50 -1.24
N TYR A 356 -14.45 -9.96 -1.97
CA TYR A 356 -13.33 -9.22 -1.38
C TYR A 356 -13.77 -7.97 -0.63
N ASN A 357 -14.72 -7.22 -1.17
CA ASN A 357 -15.21 -5.96 -0.63
C ASN A 357 -16.29 -6.11 0.47
N ARG A 358 -16.08 -7.07 1.35
CA ARG A 358 -16.89 -7.30 2.55
C ARG A 358 -16.30 -6.61 3.78
#